data_5ec0b9688b6b7bf660a7a5aaf13d6bda
#
_entry.id   5ec0b9688b6b7bf660a7a5aaf13d6bda
#
_cell.length_a   1.000
_cell.length_b   1.000
_cell.length_c   1.000
_cell.angle_alpha   90.00
_cell.angle_beta   90.00
_cell.angle_gamma   90.00
#
_symmetry.space_group_name_H-M   'P 1'
#
loop_
_entity.id
_entity.type
_entity.pdbx_description
1 polymer ?
#
loop_
_entity_poly.entity_id
_entity_poly.type
_entity_poly.pdbx_seq_one_letter_code
_entity_poly.pdbx_strand_id
1 'polypeptide(L)'
;MITEVQGACAHPGRVVLGHPFNPPHLIPLVEVAGGGQTSPEAIERAMRFYASIGKHPIRLNKEIPGHVSNRLQAAVWREAAYLVEQGVVSVEDVDAAISQGPGLRWAIMGPIMTYHLGGGAGGAAPVATGW
;
A
#
# COMPACT_ATOMS: atom_id res chain seq x y z
N MET A 1 -6.47 -15.68 -4.51
CA MET A 1 -5.83 -14.76 -5.50
C MET A 1 -6.81 -14.48 -6.63
N ILE A 2 -6.70 -13.31 -7.31
CA ILE A 2 -7.62 -13.02 -8.44
C ILE A 2 -7.42 -13.98 -9.60
N THR A 3 -6.20 -14.48 -9.81
CA THR A 3 -5.92 -15.55 -10.80
C THR A 3 -6.75 -16.81 -10.57
N GLU A 4 -7.00 -17.21 -9.33
CA GLU A 4 -7.86 -18.36 -9.01
C GLU A 4 -9.33 -18.06 -9.33
N VAL A 5 -9.80 -16.85 -8.99
CA VAL A 5 -11.17 -16.41 -9.30
C VAL A 5 -11.43 -16.39 -10.81
N GLN A 6 -10.42 -15.99 -11.61
CA GLN A 6 -10.52 -15.96 -13.06
C GLN A 6 -10.83 -17.32 -13.68
N GLY A 7 -10.33 -18.40 -13.06
CA GLY A 7 -10.55 -19.77 -13.55
C GLY A 7 -12.02 -20.20 -13.61
N ALA A 8 -12.89 -19.55 -12.84
CA ALA A 8 -14.33 -19.79 -12.82
C ALA A 8 -15.14 -18.79 -13.67
N CYS A 9 -14.50 -17.84 -14.33
CA CYS A 9 -15.16 -16.77 -15.06
C CYS A 9 -15.26 -17.05 -16.57
N ALA A 10 -16.41 -16.73 -17.16
CA ALA A 10 -16.61 -16.85 -18.63
C ALA A 10 -15.70 -15.88 -19.43
N HIS A 11 -15.30 -14.78 -18.83
CA HIS A 11 -14.45 -13.76 -19.45
C HIS A 11 -13.27 -13.38 -18.55
N PRO A 12 -12.30 -14.28 -18.33
CA PRO A 12 -11.21 -14.07 -17.36
C PRO A 12 -10.36 -12.85 -17.67
N GLY A 13 -10.18 -12.49 -18.94
CA GLY A 13 -9.46 -11.28 -19.35
C GLY A 13 -10.08 -9.95 -18.87
N ARG A 14 -11.34 -9.97 -18.44
CA ARG A 14 -12.07 -8.79 -17.95
C ARG A 14 -12.14 -8.71 -16.42
N VAL A 15 -11.60 -9.70 -15.73
CA VAL A 15 -11.62 -9.76 -14.26
C VAL A 15 -10.46 -8.95 -13.70
N VAL A 16 -10.77 -7.96 -12.87
CA VAL A 16 -9.81 -7.05 -12.23
C VAL A 16 -10.13 -6.97 -10.75
N LEU A 17 -9.11 -6.99 -9.92
CA LEU A 17 -9.23 -6.65 -8.51
C LEU A 17 -9.25 -5.12 -8.35
N GLY A 18 -10.21 -4.61 -7.60
CA GLY A 18 -10.19 -3.25 -7.06
C GLY A 18 -10.34 -3.35 -5.55
N HIS A 19 -9.28 -3.08 -4.81
CA HIS A 19 -9.24 -3.16 -3.36
C HIS A 19 -9.27 -1.76 -2.74
N PRO A 20 -10.44 -1.27 -2.25
CA PRO A 20 -10.52 0.01 -1.57
C PRO A 20 -9.91 -0.10 -0.17
N PHE A 21 -9.34 1.00 0.32
CA PHE A 21 -8.83 1.09 1.68
C PHE A 21 -9.90 1.68 2.62
N ASN A 22 -10.05 1.10 3.81
CA ASN A 22 -11.11 1.49 4.75
C ASN A 22 -10.77 2.71 5.60
N PRO A 23 -11.72 3.57 5.89
CA PRO A 23 -13.12 3.59 5.39
C PRO A 23 -13.19 4.19 3.96
N PRO A 24 -13.83 3.50 3.00
CA PRO A 24 -13.72 3.84 1.58
C PRO A 24 -14.39 5.16 1.18
N HIS A 25 -15.26 5.71 2.00
CA HIS A 25 -15.87 7.03 1.76
C HIS A 25 -14.94 8.20 2.14
N LEU A 26 -13.92 7.96 2.98
CA LEU A 26 -12.94 8.97 3.39
C LEU A 26 -11.58 8.74 2.73
N ILE A 27 -11.14 7.48 2.66
CA ILE A 27 -9.82 7.15 2.12
C ILE A 27 -9.90 7.01 0.60
N PRO A 28 -9.12 7.78 -0.16
CA PRO A 28 -9.19 7.76 -1.62
C PRO A 28 -8.53 6.55 -2.26
N LEU A 29 -7.62 5.86 -1.58
CA LEU A 29 -6.82 4.78 -2.15
C LEU A 29 -7.68 3.62 -2.65
N VAL A 30 -7.38 3.17 -3.88
CA VAL A 30 -7.84 1.88 -4.43
C VAL A 30 -6.65 1.18 -5.07
N GLU A 31 -6.33 -0.03 -4.62
CA GLU A 31 -5.30 -0.85 -5.22
C GLU A 31 -5.89 -1.70 -6.34
N VAL A 32 -5.42 -1.50 -7.57
CA VAL A 32 -5.90 -2.20 -8.76
C VAL A 32 -4.88 -3.24 -9.21
N ALA A 33 -5.32 -4.49 -9.32
CA ALA A 33 -4.47 -5.59 -9.77
C ALA A 33 -5.20 -6.48 -10.79
N GLY A 34 -4.46 -7.00 -11.74
CA GLY A 34 -4.92 -8.09 -12.60
C GLY A 34 -4.43 -9.44 -12.10
N GLY A 35 -5.11 -10.50 -12.49
CA GLY A 35 -4.62 -11.87 -12.42
C GLY A 35 -3.88 -12.26 -13.70
N GLY A 36 -3.46 -13.52 -13.78
CA GLY A 36 -2.65 -14.03 -14.88
C GLY A 36 -3.30 -13.94 -16.27
N GLN A 37 -4.61 -13.78 -16.35
CA GLN A 37 -5.37 -13.69 -17.61
C GLN A 37 -5.99 -12.31 -17.85
N THR A 38 -5.81 -11.35 -16.92
CA THR A 38 -6.40 -10.01 -17.05
C THR A 38 -5.75 -9.25 -18.20
N SER A 39 -6.56 -8.69 -19.09
CA SER A 39 -6.03 -7.88 -20.18
C SER A 39 -5.54 -6.52 -19.68
N PRO A 40 -4.50 -5.94 -20.30
CA PRO A 40 -4.04 -4.58 -19.99
C PRO A 40 -5.16 -3.54 -20.08
N GLU A 41 -6.04 -3.66 -21.07
CA GLU A 41 -7.16 -2.76 -21.31
C GLU A 41 -8.18 -2.80 -20.15
N ALA A 42 -8.41 -3.97 -19.54
CA ALA A 42 -9.28 -4.11 -18.39
C ALA A 42 -8.71 -3.37 -17.16
N ILE A 43 -7.40 -3.49 -16.93
CA ILE A 43 -6.71 -2.74 -15.86
C ILE A 43 -6.82 -1.23 -16.09
N GLU A 44 -6.48 -0.75 -17.30
CA GLU A 44 -6.56 0.66 -17.65
C GLU A 44 -7.99 1.21 -17.51
N ARG A 45 -8.99 0.42 -17.88
CA ARG A 45 -10.39 0.79 -17.70
C ARG A 45 -10.75 0.91 -16.21
N ALA A 46 -10.31 0.00 -15.36
CA ALA A 46 -10.52 0.05 -13.92
C ALA A 46 -9.83 1.27 -13.30
N MET A 47 -8.58 1.56 -13.68
CA MET A 47 -7.84 2.74 -13.24
C MET A 47 -8.60 4.03 -13.56
N ARG A 48 -9.04 4.19 -14.81
CA ARG A 48 -9.82 5.37 -15.23
C ARG A 48 -11.17 5.46 -14.50
N PHE A 49 -11.85 4.34 -14.31
CA PHE A 49 -13.10 4.30 -13.57
C PHE A 49 -12.95 4.81 -12.15
N TYR A 50 -12.00 4.27 -11.39
CA TYR A 50 -11.77 4.72 -10.02
C TYR A 50 -11.35 6.18 -9.94
N ALA A 51 -10.50 6.64 -10.85
CA ALA A 51 -10.12 8.05 -10.93
C ALA A 51 -11.33 8.96 -11.21
N SER A 52 -12.25 8.55 -12.10
CA SER A 52 -13.44 9.35 -12.47
C SER A 52 -14.43 9.53 -11.32
N ILE A 53 -14.40 8.68 -10.31
CA ILE A 53 -15.24 8.78 -9.10
C ILE A 53 -14.49 9.40 -7.91
N GLY A 54 -13.38 10.09 -8.16
CA GLY A 54 -12.61 10.80 -7.13
C GLY A 54 -11.70 9.92 -6.28
N LYS A 55 -11.44 8.68 -6.67
CA LYS A 55 -10.46 7.82 -6.00
C LYS A 55 -9.05 8.07 -6.53
N HIS A 56 -8.08 7.62 -5.75
CA HIS A 56 -6.67 7.58 -6.13
C HIS A 56 -6.25 6.12 -6.38
N PRO A 57 -6.46 5.61 -7.61
CA PRO A 57 -6.08 4.24 -7.92
C PRO A 57 -4.56 4.10 -8.08
N ILE A 58 -4.00 3.06 -7.49
CA ILE A 58 -2.64 2.62 -7.76
C ILE A 58 -2.65 1.26 -8.45
N ARG A 59 -1.73 1.07 -9.40
CA ARG A 59 -1.58 -0.20 -10.12
C ARG A 59 -0.58 -1.11 -9.42
N LEU A 60 -0.98 -2.33 -9.11
CA LEU A 60 -0.10 -3.39 -8.70
C LEU A 60 0.37 -4.18 -9.94
N ASN A 61 1.67 -4.30 -10.13
CA ASN A 61 2.24 -4.99 -11.29
C ASN A 61 2.11 -6.52 -11.22
N LYS A 62 1.84 -7.07 -10.03
CA LYS A 62 1.54 -8.48 -9.81
C LYS A 62 0.72 -8.68 -8.54
N GLU A 63 0.02 -9.79 -8.50
CA GLU A 63 -0.71 -10.22 -7.32
C GLU A 63 0.24 -10.47 -6.15
N ILE A 64 -0.17 -10.03 -4.97
CA ILE A 64 0.52 -10.34 -3.72
C ILE A 64 -0.51 -10.48 -2.60
N PRO A 65 -0.43 -11.52 -1.73
CA PRO A 65 -1.28 -11.62 -0.56
C PRO A 65 -1.16 -10.38 0.35
N GLY A 66 -2.31 -9.82 0.76
CA GLY A 66 -2.38 -8.64 1.61
C GLY A 66 -2.16 -7.32 0.88
N HIS A 67 -1.99 -7.33 -0.44
CA HIS A 67 -1.76 -6.13 -1.26
C HIS A 67 -0.59 -5.28 -0.74
N VAL A 68 -0.44 -4.03 -1.17
CA VAL A 68 0.69 -3.18 -0.75
C VAL A 68 0.41 -2.50 0.59
N SER A 69 -0.72 -1.81 0.72
CA SER A 69 -1.01 -0.98 1.89
C SER A 69 -1.20 -1.80 3.16
N ASN A 70 -1.92 -2.94 3.09
CA ASN A 70 -2.06 -3.84 4.23
C ASN A 70 -0.72 -4.44 4.66
N ARG A 71 0.17 -4.73 3.71
CA ARG A 71 1.51 -5.24 4.03
C ARG A 71 2.37 -4.20 4.74
N LEU A 72 2.33 -2.94 4.29
CA LEU A 72 3.02 -1.83 4.94
C LEU A 72 2.47 -1.58 6.35
N GLN A 73 1.16 -1.57 6.49
CA GLN A 73 0.50 -1.44 7.78
C GLN A 73 0.87 -2.60 8.73
N ALA A 74 0.86 -3.83 8.24
CA ALA A 74 1.25 -5.00 9.03
C ALA A 74 2.73 -4.97 9.44
N ALA A 75 3.62 -4.42 8.61
CA ALA A 75 5.03 -4.26 8.95
C ALA A 75 5.23 -3.29 10.13
N VAL A 76 4.54 -2.14 10.08
CA VAL A 76 4.57 -1.16 11.17
C VAL A 76 3.97 -1.76 12.44
N TRP A 77 2.83 -2.42 12.34
CA TRP A 77 2.16 -3.03 13.49
C TRP A 77 3.01 -4.13 14.15
N ARG A 78 3.64 -4.99 13.34
CA ARG A 78 4.51 -6.06 13.85
C ARG A 78 5.69 -5.48 14.64
N GLU A 79 6.32 -4.44 14.13
CA GLU A 79 7.43 -3.79 14.82
C GLU A 79 6.97 -3.09 16.11
N ALA A 80 5.84 -2.39 16.05
CA ALA A 80 5.24 -1.76 17.24
C ALA A 80 4.94 -2.79 18.35
N ALA A 81 4.32 -3.92 17.99
CA ALA A 81 4.05 -5.00 18.94
C ALA A 81 5.35 -5.59 19.54
N TYR A 82 6.38 -5.78 18.72
CA TYR A 82 7.68 -6.26 19.18
C TYR A 82 8.33 -5.30 20.19
N LEU A 83 8.34 -3.99 19.92
CA LEU A 83 8.92 -2.99 20.82
C LEU A 83 8.21 -2.97 22.18
N VAL A 84 6.88 -3.10 22.19
CA VAL A 84 6.10 -3.20 23.42
C VAL A 84 6.39 -4.51 24.16
N GLU A 85 6.44 -5.64 23.47
CA GLU A 85 6.75 -6.96 24.04
C GLU A 85 8.14 -6.99 24.69
N GLN A 86 9.12 -6.32 24.07
CA GLN A 86 10.49 -6.20 24.61
C GLN A 86 10.60 -5.18 25.75
N GLY A 87 9.51 -4.51 26.12
CA GLY A 87 9.52 -3.48 27.17
C GLY A 87 10.30 -2.22 26.81
N VAL A 88 10.55 -1.97 25.53
CA VAL A 88 11.25 -0.77 25.05
C VAL A 88 10.39 0.47 25.23
N VAL A 89 9.07 0.33 25.05
CA VAL A 89 8.10 1.43 25.03
C VAL A 89 6.74 0.94 25.49
N SER A 90 5.89 1.85 26.01
CA SER A 90 4.48 1.56 26.29
C SER A 90 3.63 1.52 25.01
N VAL A 91 2.41 0.96 25.10
CA VAL A 91 1.46 0.99 23.97
C VAL A 91 1.14 2.44 23.57
N GLU A 92 0.89 3.31 24.55
CA GLU A 92 0.60 4.73 24.30
C GLU A 92 1.76 5.45 23.62
N ASP A 93 2.98 5.19 24.05
CA ASP A 93 4.16 5.86 23.50
C ASP A 93 4.52 5.36 22.09
N VAL A 94 4.31 4.08 21.77
CA VAL A 94 4.54 3.59 20.39
C VAL A 94 3.52 4.15 19.42
N ASP A 95 2.25 4.31 19.83
CA ASP A 95 1.23 4.98 19.03
C ASP A 95 1.57 6.46 18.83
N ALA A 96 2.01 7.14 19.89
CA ALA A 96 2.46 8.52 19.82
C ALA A 96 3.70 8.67 18.91
N ALA A 97 4.64 7.74 18.97
CA ALA A 97 5.83 7.76 18.13
C ALA A 97 5.51 7.77 16.64
N ILE A 98 4.48 7.02 16.21
CA ILE A 98 4.02 7.04 14.81
C ILE A 98 3.16 8.26 14.52
N SER A 99 2.13 8.53 15.33
CA SER A 99 1.13 9.56 15.03
C SER A 99 1.68 10.99 15.14
N GLN A 100 2.67 11.23 16.00
CA GLN A 100 3.34 12.52 16.17
C GLN A 100 4.71 12.59 15.45
N GLY A 101 5.16 11.48 14.90
CA GLY A 101 6.43 11.34 14.21
C GLY A 101 6.27 11.14 12.69
N PRO A 102 6.75 10.01 12.16
CA PRO A 102 6.77 9.77 10.71
C PRO A 102 5.39 9.75 10.06
N GLY A 103 4.32 9.41 10.79
CA GLY A 103 2.96 9.38 10.29
C GLY A 103 2.48 10.73 9.76
N LEU A 104 2.88 11.84 10.36
CA LEU A 104 2.55 13.19 9.88
C LEU A 104 3.16 13.46 8.50
N ARG A 105 4.36 12.98 8.24
CA ARG A 105 5.02 13.11 6.94
C ARG A 105 4.40 12.20 5.89
N TRP A 106 4.05 10.97 6.27
CA TRP A 106 3.46 9.98 5.36
C TRP A 106 2.07 10.35 4.87
N ALA A 107 1.36 11.22 5.57
CA ALA A 107 0.10 11.80 5.07
C ALA A 107 0.28 12.73 3.88
N ILE A 108 1.50 13.29 3.70
CA ILE A 108 1.83 14.25 2.63
C ILE A 108 2.69 13.58 1.56
N MET A 109 3.64 12.76 1.95
CA MET A 109 4.57 12.05 1.07
C MET A 109 4.85 10.64 1.60
N GLY A 110 4.96 9.68 0.70
CA GLY A 110 5.22 8.29 1.07
C GLY A 110 6.62 8.06 1.67
N PRO A 111 6.87 6.88 2.26
CA PRO A 111 8.13 6.59 2.95
C PRO A 111 9.35 6.71 2.02
N ILE A 112 9.27 6.22 0.79
CA ILE A 112 10.39 6.30 -0.17
C ILE A 112 10.80 7.75 -0.43
N MET A 113 9.83 8.63 -0.71
CA MET A 113 10.10 10.05 -0.94
C MET A 113 10.65 10.71 0.34
N THR A 114 10.12 10.37 1.50
CA THR A 114 10.60 10.88 2.80
C THR A 114 12.08 10.54 3.01
N TYR A 115 12.48 9.29 2.79
CA TYR A 115 13.87 8.86 2.91
C TYR A 115 14.77 9.46 1.83
N HIS A 116 14.26 9.59 0.59
CA HIS A 116 15.00 10.21 -0.50
C HIS A 116 15.39 11.65 -0.16
N LEU A 117 14.44 12.44 0.30
CA LEU A 117 14.70 13.83 0.71
C LEU A 117 15.58 13.93 1.95
N GLY A 118 15.45 13.00 2.89
CA GLY A 118 16.29 12.94 4.10
C GLY A 118 17.74 12.55 3.82
N GLY A 119 18.03 11.89 2.71
CA GLY A 119 19.38 11.49 2.29
C GLY A 119 20.23 12.62 1.67
N GLY A 120 19.70 13.84 1.57
CA GLY A 120 20.41 14.99 0.98
C GLY A 120 20.80 14.75 -0.48
N ALA A 121 21.99 15.20 -0.89
CA ALA A 121 22.48 15.07 -2.27
C ALA A 121 22.63 13.61 -2.75
N GLY A 122 22.78 12.65 -1.83
CA GLY A 122 22.84 11.21 -2.14
C GLY A 122 21.48 10.52 -2.26
N GLY A 123 20.40 11.21 -1.92
CA GLY A 123 19.05 10.65 -1.89
C GLY A 123 18.92 9.45 -0.93
N ALA A 124 18.05 8.50 -1.24
CA ALA A 124 17.78 7.31 -0.41
C ALA A 124 18.90 6.24 -0.45
N ALA A 125 19.87 6.34 -1.36
CA ALA A 125 20.89 5.32 -1.54
C ALA A 125 21.74 5.00 -0.28
N PRO A 126 22.16 6.00 0.55
CA PRO A 126 22.88 5.73 1.79
C PRO A 126 22.04 5.07 2.88
N VAL A 127 20.72 5.25 2.84
CA VAL A 127 19.77 4.73 3.84
C VAL A 127 19.44 3.26 3.54
N ALA A 128 19.35 2.90 2.28
CA ALA A 128 19.03 1.53 1.85
C ALA A 128 20.13 0.50 2.18
N THR A 129 21.36 0.94 2.39
CA THR A 129 22.52 0.07 2.67
C THR A 129 22.85 -0.02 4.16
N GLY A 130 22.17 0.69 5.03
CA GLY A 130 22.46 0.77 6.47
C GLY A 130 21.55 -0.03 7.40
N TRP A 131 20.68 -0.91 6.86
CA TRP A 131 19.78 -1.80 7.63
C TRP A 131 20.06 -3.26 7.36
#